data_2ac9bdf1ed6d0752cce051036e2221a0
#
_entry.id   2ac9bdf1ed6d0752cce051036e2221a0
#
_cell.length_a   1.000
_cell.length_b   1.000
_cell.length_c   1.000
_cell.angle_alpha   90.00
_cell.angle_beta   90.00
_cell.angle_gamma   90.00
#
_symmetry.space_group_name_H-M   'P 1'
#
loop_
_entity.id
_entity.type
_entity.pdbx_description
1 polymer ?
#
loop_
_entity_poly.entity_id
_entity_poly.type
_entity_poly.pdbx_seq_one_letter_code
_entity_poly.pdbx_strand_id
1 'polypeptide(L)'
;MFELLPKVAEGIKLLNEFDVKIIVVTNQSGIARGYFSEQDLKSIHQVMIAELSRKGAKVDAIYYCPHHPNNHCDCRKPKIGMLEKAKRDFALDLQRCFIIGDRKLDMQTGKNVSCKSILVPGPETEPNVDADYFATDFYDAAAYVLKNFRPQVFEKLIKL
;
A
#
# COMPACT_ATOMS: atom_id res chain seq x y z
N MET A 1 -5.41 -11.91 15.19
CA MET A 1 -5.33 -12.79 13.99
C MET A 1 -5.19 -11.88 12.78
N PHE A 2 -4.30 -12.20 11.81
CA PHE A 2 -4.19 -11.45 10.55
C PHE A 2 -5.27 -11.95 9.58
N GLU A 3 -5.92 -11.05 8.86
CA GLU A 3 -6.91 -11.36 7.83
C GLU A 3 -6.76 -10.39 6.67
N LEU A 4 -6.76 -10.91 5.44
CA LEU A 4 -6.79 -10.09 4.24
C LEU A 4 -8.21 -9.58 4.02
N LEU A 5 -8.35 -8.27 3.82
CA LEU A 5 -9.62 -7.69 3.40
C LEU A 5 -10.07 -8.26 2.05
N PRO A 6 -11.37 -8.29 1.77
CA PRO A 6 -11.91 -8.74 0.49
C PRO A 6 -11.25 -8.03 -0.71
N LYS A 7 -11.04 -8.76 -1.79
CA LYS A 7 -10.48 -8.25 -3.06
C LYS A 7 -9.03 -7.75 -3.03
N VAL A 8 -8.32 -7.80 -1.89
CA VAL A 8 -6.91 -7.39 -1.82
C VAL A 8 -6.02 -8.32 -2.63
N ALA A 9 -6.14 -9.62 -2.45
CA ALA A 9 -5.30 -10.57 -3.19
C ALA A 9 -5.57 -10.53 -4.69
N GLU A 10 -6.84 -10.44 -5.10
CA GLU A 10 -7.25 -10.35 -6.50
C GLU A 10 -6.70 -9.07 -7.15
N GLY A 11 -6.78 -7.93 -6.47
CA GLY A 11 -6.23 -6.66 -6.96
C GLY A 11 -4.71 -6.68 -7.07
N ILE A 12 -3.99 -7.23 -6.06
CA ILE A 12 -2.54 -7.38 -6.12
C ILE A 12 -2.14 -8.32 -7.28
N LYS A 13 -2.83 -9.45 -7.42
CA LYS A 13 -2.59 -10.38 -8.54
C LYS A 13 -2.75 -9.69 -9.89
N LEU A 14 -3.83 -8.92 -10.06
CA LEU A 14 -4.08 -8.14 -11.28
C LEU A 14 -2.91 -7.19 -11.57
N LEU A 15 -2.41 -6.46 -10.57
CA LEU A 15 -1.25 -5.57 -10.74
C LEU A 15 0.02 -6.33 -11.08
N ASN A 16 0.26 -7.49 -10.46
CA ASN A 16 1.42 -8.34 -10.73
C ASN A 16 1.44 -8.85 -12.19
N GLU A 17 0.29 -9.18 -12.77
CA GLU A 17 0.15 -9.63 -14.16
C GLU A 17 0.64 -8.56 -15.17
N PHE A 18 0.71 -7.30 -14.75
CA PHE A 18 1.21 -6.18 -15.55
C PHE A 18 2.54 -5.61 -15.05
N ASP A 19 3.31 -6.38 -14.31
CA ASP A 19 4.64 -6.03 -13.79
C ASP A 19 4.65 -4.77 -12.91
N VAL A 20 3.54 -4.45 -12.26
CA VAL A 20 3.48 -3.36 -11.27
C VAL A 20 4.09 -3.84 -9.97
N LYS A 21 5.07 -3.09 -9.44
CA LYS A 21 5.69 -3.36 -8.13
C LYS A 21 4.73 -3.08 -7.00
N ILE A 22 4.62 -4.02 -6.09
CA ILE A 22 3.77 -3.92 -4.90
C ILE A 22 4.63 -3.79 -3.66
N ILE A 23 4.53 -2.64 -3.01
CA ILE A 23 5.32 -2.31 -1.82
C ILE A 23 4.38 -1.92 -0.69
N VAL A 24 4.50 -2.58 0.45
CA VAL A 24 3.74 -2.26 1.66
C VAL A 24 4.53 -1.27 2.51
N VAL A 25 3.88 -0.18 2.95
CA VAL A 25 4.43 0.81 3.88
C VAL A 25 3.49 0.99 5.07
N THR A 26 3.94 0.70 6.27
CA THR A 26 3.06 0.64 7.45
C THR A 26 3.65 1.25 8.71
N ASN A 27 2.83 1.96 9.49
CA ASN A 27 3.20 2.45 10.82
C ASN A 27 2.86 1.38 11.86
N GLN A 28 3.86 0.96 12.64
CA GLN A 28 3.75 -0.13 13.62
C GLN A 28 4.19 0.31 15.02
N SER A 29 3.58 1.40 15.52
CA SER A 29 3.93 1.97 16.83
C SER A 29 3.60 1.05 18.02
N GLY A 30 2.88 -0.04 17.81
CA GLY A 30 2.66 -1.08 18.81
C GLY A 30 3.97 -1.68 19.33
N ILE A 31 5.03 -1.72 18.50
CA ILE A 31 6.36 -2.16 18.89
C ILE A 31 6.93 -1.22 19.96
N ALA A 32 6.97 0.10 19.68
CA ALA A 32 7.47 1.08 20.66
C ALA A 32 6.60 1.18 21.92
N ARG A 33 5.34 0.78 21.84
CA ARG A 33 4.41 0.72 22.98
C ARG A 33 4.49 -0.59 23.78
N GLY A 34 5.29 -1.55 23.32
CA GLY A 34 5.41 -2.86 23.95
C GLY A 34 4.20 -3.79 23.78
N TYR A 35 3.32 -3.52 22.82
CA TYR A 35 2.15 -4.36 22.58
C TYR A 35 2.51 -5.67 21.87
N PHE A 36 3.55 -5.65 21.05
CA PHE A 36 4.13 -6.80 20.36
C PHE A 36 5.58 -6.48 19.94
N SER A 37 6.35 -7.52 19.68
CA SER A 37 7.76 -7.41 19.27
C SER A 37 7.92 -7.27 17.75
N GLU A 38 9.13 -6.91 17.31
CA GLU A 38 9.49 -6.97 15.87
C GLU A 38 9.40 -8.40 15.34
N GLN A 39 9.67 -9.40 16.17
CA GLN A 39 9.55 -10.82 15.78
C GLN A 39 8.08 -11.20 15.54
N ASP A 40 7.15 -10.70 16.36
CA ASP A 40 5.73 -10.91 16.16
C ASP A 40 5.26 -10.25 14.84
N LEU A 41 5.70 -9.02 14.58
CA LEU A 41 5.41 -8.34 13.30
C LEU A 41 5.96 -9.13 12.11
N LYS A 42 7.18 -9.65 12.21
CA LYS A 42 7.78 -10.48 11.16
C LYS A 42 6.95 -11.73 10.90
N SER A 43 6.44 -12.38 11.95
CA SER A 43 5.57 -13.55 11.83
C SER A 43 4.25 -13.19 11.14
N ILE A 44 3.64 -12.04 11.47
CA ILE A 44 2.43 -11.52 10.81
C ILE A 44 2.69 -11.29 9.31
N HIS A 45 3.83 -10.67 8.97
CA HIS A 45 4.20 -10.45 7.57
C HIS A 45 4.41 -11.77 6.81
N GLN A 46 4.97 -12.80 7.44
CA GLN A 46 5.11 -14.12 6.83
C GLN A 46 3.74 -14.76 6.55
N VAL A 47 2.79 -14.65 7.47
CA VAL A 47 1.40 -15.12 7.26
C VAL A 47 0.76 -14.38 6.09
N MET A 48 0.87 -13.06 6.04
CA MET A 48 0.36 -12.23 4.94
C MET A 48 0.93 -12.67 3.59
N ILE A 49 2.26 -12.82 3.50
CA ILE A 49 2.94 -13.24 2.27
C ILE A 49 2.47 -14.64 1.85
N ALA A 50 2.34 -15.58 2.79
CA ALA A 50 1.88 -16.94 2.51
C ALA A 50 0.44 -16.96 2.00
N GLU A 51 -0.45 -16.17 2.59
CA GLU A 51 -1.85 -16.05 2.15
C GLU A 51 -1.98 -15.44 0.76
N LEU A 52 -1.24 -14.36 0.49
CA LEU A 52 -1.19 -13.74 -0.83
C LEU A 52 -0.65 -14.73 -1.88
N SER A 53 0.45 -15.42 -1.58
CA SER A 53 1.06 -16.40 -2.48
C SER A 53 0.11 -17.54 -2.83
N ARG A 54 -0.67 -18.05 -1.86
CA ARG A 54 -1.69 -19.08 -2.14
C ARG A 54 -2.77 -18.61 -3.12
N LYS A 55 -3.02 -17.31 -3.17
CA LYS A 55 -3.96 -16.67 -4.10
C LYS A 55 -3.30 -16.18 -5.40
N GLY A 56 -2.01 -16.47 -5.59
CA GLY A 56 -1.26 -16.06 -6.77
C GLY A 56 -0.86 -14.59 -6.79
N ALA A 57 -0.88 -13.92 -5.64
CA ALA A 57 -0.49 -12.53 -5.47
C ALA A 57 0.88 -12.41 -4.78
N LYS A 58 1.67 -11.39 -5.15
CA LYS A 58 3.03 -11.17 -4.65
C LYS A 58 3.23 -9.73 -4.20
N VAL A 59 3.86 -9.57 -3.03
CA VAL A 59 4.40 -8.29 -2.54
C VAL A 59 5.92 -8.30 -2.74
N ASP A 60 6.47 -7.22 -3.30
CA ASP A 60 7.91 -7.11 -3.60
C ASP A 60 8.73 -6.66 -2.38
N ALA A 61 8.18 -5.82 -1.52
CA ALA A 61 8.81 -5.39 -0.28
C ALA A 61 7.81 -4.91 0.77
N ILE A 62 8.24 -4.94 2.04
CA ILE A 62 7.49 -4.40 3.17
C ILE A 62 8.42 -3.50 3.96
N TYR A 63 8.03 -2.23 4.14
CA TYR A 63 8.68 -1.27 5.02
C TYR A 63 7.76 -0.90 6.17
N TYR A 64 8.29 -0.82 7.38
CA TYR A 64 7.52 -0.43 8.54
C TYR A 64 8.26 0.59 9.41
N CYS A 65 7.50 1.40 10.12
CA CYS A 65 8.01 2.32 11.12
C CYS A 65 7.65 1.80 12.51
N PRO A 66 8.61 1.35 13.33
CA PRO A 66 8.35 0.81 14.67
C PRO A 66 8.19 1.90 15.74
N HIS A 67 8.49 3.16 15.42
CA HIS A 67 8.64 4.23 16.39
C HIS A 67 7.31 4.72 16.98
N HIS A 68 7.37 5.18 18.23
CA HIS A 68 6.26 5.91 18.85
C HIS A 68 6.01 7.24 18.10
N PRO A 69 4.76 7.73 18.01
CA PRO A 69 4.45 9.00 17.34
C PRO A 69 5.30 10.19 17.81
N ASN A 70 5.67 10.21 19.08
CA ASN A 70 6.45 11.29 19.70
C ASN A 70 7.97 11.20 19.45
N ASN A 71 8.46 10.17 18.77
CA ASN A 71 9.90 9.99 18.54
C ASN A 71 10.47 10.83 17.40
N HIS A 72 9.66 11.63 16.72
CA HIS A 72 10.05 12.52 15.62
C HIS A 72 10.93 11.88 14.54
N CYS A 73 10.79 10.55 14.32
CA CYS A 73 11.51 9.83 13.26
C CYS A 73 11.09 10.30 11.86
N ASP A 74 11.91 10.03 10.85
CA ASP A 74 11.61 10.40 9.45
C ASP A 74 10.81 9.34 8.68
N CYS A 75 10.69 8.12 9.22
CA CYS A 75 10.01 7.01 8.54
C CYS A 75 8.49 6.97 8.75
N ARG A 76 7.96 7.54 9.85
CA ARG A 76 6.54 7.44 10.19
C ARG A 76 5.68 8.28 9.26
N LYS A 77 4.71 7.64 8.56
CA LYS A 77 3.69 8.35 7.76
C LYS A 77 2.99 9.42 8.61
N PRO A 78 2.77 10.64 8.10
CA PRO A 78 2.85 11.08 6.72
C PRO A 78 4.25 11.47 6.23
N LYS A 79 5.31 11.30 7.02
CA LYS A 79 6.67 11.49 6.54
C LYS A 79 7.05 10.42 5.51
N ILE A 80 8.00 10.72 4.66
CA ILE A 80 8.27 9.99 3.43
C ILE A 80 9.44 9.00 3.52
N GLY A 81 10.07 8.84 4.69
CA GLY A 81 11.29 8.04 4.83
C GLY A 81 11.18 6.60 4.34
N MET A 82 10.01 5.94 4.53
CA MET A 82 9.79 4.60 3.97
C MET A 82 9.68 4.62 2.45
N LEU A 83 9.05 5.65 1.87
CA LEU A 83 8.95 5.80 0.41
C LEU A 83 10.30 6.14 -0.22
N GLU A 84 11.11 6.97 0.43
CA GLU A 84 12.47 7.29 -0.02
C GLU A 84 13.37 6.04 0.03
N LYS A 85 13.19 5.17 1.03
CA LYS A 85 13.88 3.88 1.06
C LYS A 85 13.44 2.97 -0.08
N ALA A 86 12.15 2.83 -0.30
CA ALA A 86 11.61 2.06 -1.43
C ALA A 86 12.09 2.60 -2.78
N LYS A 87 12.11 3.93 -2.94
CA LYS A 87 12.63 4.61 -4.14
C LYS A 87 14.07 4.20 -4.45
N ARG A 88 14.96 4.18 -3.45
CA ARG A 88 16.35 3.77 -3.62
C ARG A 88 16.49 2.29 -3.94
N ASP A 89 15.77 1.44 -3.19
CA ASP A 89 15.89 -0.01 -3.29
C ASP A 89 15.37 -0.55 -4.64
N PHE A 90 14.40 0.13 -5.26
CA PHE A 90 13.73 -0.29 -6.50
C PHE A 90 13.89 0.69 -7.68
N ALA A 91 14.69 1.74 -7.53
CA ALA A 91 14.87 2.80 -8.54
C ALA A 91 13.52 3.39 -9.01
N LEU A 92 12.59 3.68 -8.08
CA LEU A 92 11.25 4.15 -8.41
C LEU A 92 11.24 5.63 -8.79
N ASP A 93 10.37 5.98 -9.73
CA ASP A 93 9.90 7.35 -9.93
C ASP A 93 8.59 7.52 -9.13
N LEU A 94 8.66 8.23 -7.99
CA LEU A 94 7.52 8.39 -7.11
C LEU A 94 6.36 9.17 -7.75
N GLN A 95 6.63 10.06 -8.70
CA GLN A 95 5.58 10.78 -9.43
C GLN A 95 4.75 9.87 -10.35
N ARG A 96 5.28 8.70 -10.68
CA ARG A 96 4.60 7.66 -11.45
C ARG A 96 4.03 6.55 -10.57
N CYS A 97 4.14 6.69 -9.25
CA CYS A 97 3.61 5.74 -8.29
C CYS A 97 2.20 6.13 -7.83
N PHE A 98 1.52 5.16 -7.25
CA PHE A 98 0.23 5.33 -6.59
C PHE A 98 0.37 4.91 -5.13
N ILE A 99 -0.27 5.64 -4.23
CA ILE A 99 -0.47 5.20 -2.86
C ILE A 99 -1.92 4.78 -2.68
N ILE A 100 -2.12 3.57 -2.16
CA ILE A 100 -3.45 3.01 -1.87
C ILE A 100 -3.53 2.81 -0.36
N GLY A 101 -4.54 3.34 0.26
CA GLY A 101 -4.72 3.24 1.71
C GLY A 101 -6.15 3.57 2.14
N ASP A 102 -6.44 3.37 3.41
CA ASP A 102 -7.75 3.58 4.02
C ASP A 102 -7.82 4.80 4.94
N ARG A 103 -6.69 5.49 5.15
CA ARG A 103 -6.55 6.59 6.08
C ARG A 103 -6.11 7.89 5.42
N LYS A 104 -6.55 9.01 6.01
CA LYS A 104 -6.06 10.36 5.66
C LYS A 104 -4.53 10.45 5.65
N LEU A 105 -3.89 9.74 6.57
CA LEU A 105 -2.44 9.68 6.70
C LEU A 105 -1.75 9.11 5.45
N ASP A 106 -2.35 8.11 4.82
CA ASP A 106 -1.83 7.50 3.58
C ASP A 106 -1.92 8.49 2.43
N MET A 107 -3.07 9.14 2.30
CA MET A 107 -3.29 10.17 1.27
C MET A 107 -2.31 11.33 1.43
N GLN A 108 -2.08 11.80 2.67
CA GLN A 108 -1.11 12.85 2.94
C GLN A 108 0.32 12.40 2.60
N THR A 109 0.67 11.13 2.87
CA THR A 109 1.98 10.58 2.49
C THR A 109 2.18 10.62 0.97
N GLY A 110 1.16 10.25 0.20
CA GLY A 110 1.19 10.34 -1.26
C GLY A 110 1.38 11.76 -1.77
N LYS A 111 0.63 12.72 -1.22
CA LYS A 111 0.76 14.15 -1.56
C LYS A 111 2.16 14.67 -1.32
N ASN A 112 2.81 14.28 -0.22
CA ASN A 112 4.15 14.75 0.15
C ASN A 112 5.25 14.31 -0.84
N VAL A 113 4.97 13.35 -1.72
CA VAL A 113 5.89 12.87 -2.77
C VAL A 113 5.30 12.97 -4.18
N SER A 114 4.17 13.65 -4.33
CA SER A 114 3.46 13.80 -5.61
C SER A 114 3.03 12.47 -6.26
N CYS A 115 2.82 11.42 -5.44
CA CYS A 115 2.12 10.22 -5.85
C CYS A 115 0.63 10.49 -6.01
N LYS A 116 -0.02 9.84 -6.95
CA LYS A 116 -1.49 9.77 -6.96
C LYS A 116 -2.00 8.94 -5.80
N SER A 117 -3.04 9.43 -5.13
CA SER A 117 -3.62 8.82 -3.94
C SER A 117 -4.97 8.17 -4.23
N ILE A 118 -5.15 6.95 -3.75
CA ILE A 118 -6.38 6.17 -3.90
C ILE A 118 -6.86 5.76 -2.51
N LEU A 119 -8.06 6.21 -2.14
CA LEU A 119 -8.71 5.80 -0.90
C LEU A 119 -9.53 4.54 -1.15
N VAL A 120 -9.26 3.50 -0.38
CA VAL A 120 -10.07 2.28 -0.31
C VAL A 120 -10.73 2.24 1.06
N PRO A 121 -12.07 2.15 1.15
CA PRO A 121 -12.74 2.17 2.45
C PRO A 121 -12.33 0.97 3.31
N GLY A 122 -12.04 1.24 4.56
CA GLY A 122 -11.66 0.27 5.58
C GLY A 122 -12.32 0.60 6.94
N PRO A 123 -12.15 -0.28 7.95
CA PRO A 123 -12.77 -0.09 9.27
C PRO A 123 -12.37 1.21 9.98
N GLU A 124 -11.23 1.78 9.61
CA GLU A 124 -10.66 2.98 10.26
C GLU A 124 -10.64 4.19 9.32
N THR A 125 -11.39 4.15 8.21
CA THR A 125 -11.48 5.27 7.27
C THR A 125 -12.20 6.45 7.91
N GLU A 126 -11.50 7.58 7.98
CA GLU A 126 -12.02 8.84 8.51
C GLU A 126 -12.95 9.50 7.50
N PRO A 127 -13.95 10.31 7.95
CA PRO A 127 -14.78 11.09 7.05
C PRO A 127 -13.95 12.21 6.39
N ASN A 128 -14.40 12.67 5.21
CA ASN A 128 -13.84 13.81 4.49
C ASN A 128 -12.33 13.69 4.16
N VAL A 129 -11.87 12.49 3.84
CA VAL A 129 -10.51 12.27 3.34
C VAL A 129 -10.45 12.72 1.88
N ASP A 130 -9.45 13.55 1.56
CA ASP A 130 -9.20 14.00 0.18
C ASP A 130 -8.24 13.01 -0.51
N ALA A 131 -8.65 12.49 -1.67
CA ALA A 131 -7.89 11.56 -2.50
C ALA A 131 -8.12 11.84 -3.99
N ASP A 132 -7.18 11.45 -4.84
CA ASP A 132 -7.33 11.58 -6.30
C ASP A 132 -8.39 10.61 -6.86
N TYR A 133 -8.59 9.47 -6.19
CA TYR A 133 -9.61 8.50 -6.53
C TYR A 133 -10.18 7.81 -5.29
N PHE A 134 -11.49 7.54 -5.30
CA PHE A 134 -12.21 6.82 -4.25
C PHE A 134 -12.65 5.48 -4.82
N ALA A 135 -11.93 4.42 -4.45
CA ALA A 135 -12.21 3.08 -4.90
C ALA A 135 -13.27 2.40 -4.02
N THR A 136 -14.07 1.52 -4.60
CA THR A 136 -15.05 0.72 -3.86
C THR A 136 -14.39 -0.42 -3.07
N ASP A 137 -13.30 -0.97 -3.60
CA ASP A 137 -12.46 -1.99 -2.98
C ASP A 137 -11.04 -1.95 -3.58
N PHE A 138 -10.17 -2.85 -3.12
CA PHE A 138 -8.79 -2.88 -3.61
C PHE A 138 -8.67 -3.33 -5.09
N TYR A 139 -9.61 -4.14 -5.59
CA TYR A 139 -9.61 -4.53 -7.00
C TYR A 139 -9.97 -3.36 -7.92
N ASP A 140 -10.94 -2.54 -7.53
CA ASP A 140 -11.26 -1.29 -8.22
C ASP A 140 -10.07 -0.31 -8.21
N ALA A 141 -9.38 -0.19 -7.07
CA ALA A 141 -8.14 0.59 -6.98
C ALA A 141 -7.07 0.08 -7.97
N ALA A 142 -6.88 -1.24 -8.06
CA ALA A 142 -5.94 -1.86 -8.99
C ALA A 142 -6.30 -1.59 -10.45
N ALA A 143 -7.59 -1.69 -10.81
CA ALA A 143 -8.09 -1.36 -12.14
C ALA A 143 -7.85 0.12 -12.48
N TYR A 144 -8.08 1.03 -11.54
CA TYR A 144 -7.78 2.46 -11.70
C TYR A 144 -6.28 2.71 -11.95
N VAL A 145 -5.40 2.03 -11.19
CA VAL A 145 -3.95 2.11 -11.41
C VAL A 145 -3.59 1.72 -12.83
N LEU A 146 -4.06 0.58 -13.32
CA LEU A 146 -3.77 0.09 -14.69
C LEU A 146 -4.28 1.03 -15.76
N LYS A 147 -5.49 1.56 -15.60
CA LYS A 147 -6.07 2.53 -16.54
C LYS A 147 -5.21 3.78 -16.67
N ASN A 148 -4.61 4.25 -15.59
CA ASN A 148 -3.81 5.48 -15.58
C ASN A 148 -2.32 5.25 -15.85
N PHE A 149 -1.82 4.05 -15.58
CA PHE A 149 -0.41 3.69 -15.75
C PHE A 149 -0.13 3.06 -17.12
N ARG A 150 -1.06 2.25 -17.65
CA ARG A 150 -0.97 1.56 -18.95
C ARG A 150 -2.31 1.58 -19.68
N PRO A 151 -2.81 2.76 -20.12
CA PRO A 151 -4.16 2.86 -20.69
C PRO A 151 -4.38 1.95 -21.90
N GLN A 152 -3.36 1.74 -22.75
CA GLN A 152 -3.44 0.88 -23.94
C GLN A 152 -3.71 -0.60 -23.61
N VAL A 153 -3.24 -1.07 -22.45
CA VAL A 153 -3.46 -2.46 -22.01
C VAL A 153 -4.86 -2.61 -21.44
N PHE A 154 -5.33 -1.62 -20.70
CA PHE A 154 -6.64 -1.62 -20.11
C PHE A 154 -7.75 -1.61 -21.17
N GLU A 155 -7.59 -0.85 -22.26
CA GLU A 155 -8.52 -0.84 -23.39
C GLU A 155 -8.65 -2.21 -24.06
N LYS A 156 -7.59 -3.02 -24.10
CA LYS A 156 -7.65 -4.39 -24.63
C LYS A 156 -8.44 -5.34 -23.73
N LEU A 157 -8.37 -5.16 -22.40
CA LEU A 157 -9.12 -5.99 -21.44
C LEU A 157 -10.61 -5.72 -21.44
N ILE A 158 -11.04 -4.50 -21.77
CA ILE A 158 -12.47 -4.13 -21.88
C ILE A 158 -13.10 -4.66 -23.19
N LYS A 159 -12.29 -4.92 -24.22
CA LYS A 159 -12.78 -5.40 -25.52
C LYS A 159 -12.91 -6.92 -25.62
N LEU A 160 -12.56 -7.65 -24.57
CA LEU A 160 -12.74 -9.11 -24.44
C LEU A 160 -14.01 -9.43 -23.66
#